data_ee771836ff8183e35491149d799cd052
#
_entry.id   ee771836ff8183e35491149d799cd052
#
_cell.length_a   1.000
_cell.length_b   1.000
_cell.length_c   1.000
_cell.angle_alpha   90.00
_cell.angle_beta   90.00
_cell.angle_gamma   90.00
#
_symmetry.space_group_name_H-M   'P 1'
#
loop_
_entity.id
_entity.type
_entity.pdbx_description
1 polymer ?
#
loop_
_entity_poly.entity_id
_entity_poly.type
_entity_poly.pdbx_seq_one_letter_code
_entity_poly.pdbx_strand_id
1 'polypeptide(L)'
;MAKDNESVLFSVEEMNNMIKDSLQFHQTGPVTCLGLEFPNDQARREYFREELRKKLHELRQIEGFPIGEDDDIINLSDPPYYTACPNPWLNDFIAEWEKEKKLLEAEGKRKADFEVKEPYASDVSEGRSNSVYTAHTYHTKVPHPAVMRYILYYTQPGDIILDGFAGTGMTGVAAAACANSSDEFARRINSEWEQMFGTKPLWGARHAMIGDLSPYATNIADFYNTPIDVKQLEQEVKRIQEEMDKECGWMYTTTNSKGEPNGKISFVAWSDVRECQACGKEYVFWSQAYDSKHHCMFDNYVCPHCQAKQLDSTSKPATETYYDALLEKSITRIKQVPVIVVAKSGKEKIKRAPNDYDLEVLKKIENTKCIFSNDNYVDLSKCKNAELGPEFYLHYVLNI
;
A
#
# COMPACT_ATOMS: atom_id res chain seq x y z
N MET A 1 1.40 -46.99 4.88
CA MET A 1 1.78 -45.74 5.55
C MET A 1 2.23 -44.77 4.45
N ALA A 2 1.29 -44.06 3.88
CA ALA A 2 1.58 -42.96 2.95
C ALA A 2 2.05 -41.79 3.79
N LYS A 3 3.23 -41.25 3.52
CA LYS A 3 3.65 -39.96 4.06
C LYS A 3 2.83 -38.90 3.33
N ASP A 4 1.96 -38.24 4.06
CA ASP A 4 1.31 -37.05 3.60
C ASP A 4 2.41 -36.02 3.28
N ASN A 5 2.64 -35.74 2.00
CA ASN A 5 3.42 -34.62 1.56
C ASN A 5 2.59 -33.35 1.81
N GLU A 6 2.72 -32.80 3.01
CA GLU A 6 2.26 -31.43 3.27
C GLU A 6 3.07 -30.50 2.35
N SER A 7 2.43 -29.91 1.35
CA SER A 7 3.07 -28.93 0.48
C SER A 7 3.23 -27.61 1.26
N VAL A 8 4.46 -27.32 1.61
CA VAL A 8 4.89 -26.04 2.21
C VAL A 8 5.25 -25.09 1.06
N LEU A 9 4.66 -23.92 1.00
CA LEU A 9 4.90 -22.93 -0.06
C LEU A 9 6.34 -22.39 -0.03
N PHE A 10 6.85 -22.08 1.15
CA PHE A 10 8.24 -21.60 1.35
C PHE A 10 8.78 -22.17 2.67
N SER A 11 10.04 -22.51 2.71
CA SER A 11 10.73 -22.78 3.98
C SER A 11 11.08 -21.47 4.69
N VAL A 12 11.24 -21.51 6.01
CA VAL A 12 11.70 -20.34 6.79
C VAL A 12 13.05 -19.81 6.28
N GLU A 13 13.91 -20.70 5.79
CA GLU A 13 15.22 -20.38 5.26
C GLU A 13 15.11 -19.65 3.90
N GLU A 14 14.20 -20.09 3.04
CA GLU A 14 13.90 -19.42 1.76
C GLU A 14 13.29 -18.03 1.97
N MET A 15 12.34 -17.88 2.92
CA MET A 15 11.79 -16.58 3.28
C MET A 15 12.85 -15.65 3.86
N ASN A 16 13.72 -16.13 4.75
CA ASN A 16 14.80 -15.34 5.31
C ASN A 16 15.84 -14.95 4.25
N ASN A 17 16.07 -15.79 3.24
CA ASN A 17 16.94 -15.46 2.12
C ASN A 17 16.27 -14.45 1.18
N MET A 18 14.97 -14.60 0.89
CA MET A 18 14.20 -13.61 0.12
C MET A 18 14.19 -12.24 0.81
N ILE A 19 14.02 -12.20 2.14
CA ILE A 19 14.10 -10.97 2.93
C ILE A 19 15.52 -10.38 2.88
N LYS A 20 16.55 -11.19 3.03
CA LYS A 20 17.95 -10.75 2.90
C LYS A 20 18.25 -10.24 1.50
N ASP A 21 17.78 -10.93 0.46
CA ASP A 21 17.98 -10.52 -0.93
C ASP A 21 17.18 -9.24 -1.24
N SER A 22 15.96 -9.08 -0.73
CA SER A 22 15.18 -7.85 -0.88
C SER A 22 15.80 -6.64 -0.16
N LEU A 23 16.56 -6.87 0.91
CA LEU A 23 17.33 -5.84 1.62
C LEU A 23 18.63 -5.45 0.88
N GLN A 24 19.02 -6.13 -0.22
CA GLN A 24 20.22 -5.80 -1.02
C GLN A 24 19.96 -4.77 -2.12
N PHE A 25 18.75 -4.21 -2.23
CA PHE A 25 18.41 -3.18 -3.22
C PHE A 25 18.94 -1.80 -2.82
N HIS A 26 20.20 -1.55 -3.13
CA HIS A 26 20.86 -0.30 -2.81
C HIS A 26 21.61 0.22 -4.03
N GLN A 27 21.65 1.55 -4.16
CA GLN A 27 22.53 2.18 -5.16
C GLN A 27 23.92 1.57 -5.05
N THR A 28 24.40 0.98 -6.14
CA THR A 28 25.69 0.27 -6.18
C THR A 28 26.87 1.21 -6.26
N GLY A 29 26.64 2.54 -6.31
CA GLY A 29 27.66 3.58 -6.37
C GLY A 29 27.88 4.32 -5.06
N PRO A 30 28.96 5.13 -4.97
CA PRO A 30 29.23 5.95 -3.80
C PRO A 30 28.07 6.92 -3.51
N VAL A 31 27.73 7.07 -2.22
CA VAL A 31 26.71 8.00 -1.75
C VAL A 31 27.28 8.92 -0.68
N THR A 32 26.88 10.19 -0.71
CA THR A 32 27.24 11.17 0.33
C THR A 32 25.99 11.48 1.16
N CYS A 33 26.12 11.48 2.47
CA CYS A 33 25.04 11.78 3.40
C CYS A 33 25.58 12.49 4.63
N LEU A 34 25.05 13.67 4.96
CA LEU A 34 25.47 14.54 6.06
C LEU A 34 26.99 14.76 6.08
N GLY A 35 27.58 15.01 4.90
CA GLY A 35 29.01 15.26 4.74
C GLY A 35 29.91 14.01 4.84
N LEU A 36 29.35 12.82 5.02
CA LEU A 36 30.06 11.54 5.04
C LEU A 36 29.94 10.84 3.68
N GLU A 37 31.04 10.24 3.20
CA GLU A 37 31.07 9.45 1.97
C GLU A 37 31.00 7.95 2.30
N PHE A 38 30.12 7.24 1.58
CA PHE A 38 29.95 5.80 1.73
C PHE A 38 30.16 5.12 0.37
N PRO A 39 30.72 3.89 0.33
CA PRO A 39 30.96 3.18 -0.90
C PRO A 39 29.65 2.79 -1.64
N ASN A 40 28.54 2.68 -0.91
CA ASN A 40 27.20 2.42 -1.43
C ASN A 40 26.15 2.77 -0.37
N ASP A 41 24.88 2.72 -0.75
CA ASP A 41 23.75 3.02 0.14
C ASP A 41 23.62 2.01 1.30
N GLN A 42 23.96 0.73 1.08
CA GLN A 42 23.97 -0.27 2.15
C GLN A 42 24.93 0.11 3.29
N ALA A 43 26.14 0.53 2.95
CA ALA A 43 27.12 0.96 3.95
C ALA A 43 26.62 2.20 4.72
N ARG A 44 25.92 3.13 4.05
CA ARG A 44 25.24 4.26 4.70
C ARG A 44 24.21 3.77 5.71
N ARG A 45 23.31 2.86 5.29
CA ARG A 45 22.25 2.31 6.14
C ARG A 45 22.79 1.60 7.37
N GLU A 46 23.79 0.76 7.20
CA GLU A 46 24.44 0.03 8.29
C GLU A 46 25.05 1.00 9.30
N TYR A 47 25.80 1.98 8.81
CA TYR A 47 26.41 3.01 9.65
C TYR A 47 25.37 3.78 10.49
N PHE A 48 24.36 4.34 9.84
CA PHE A 48 23.36 5.15 10.54
C PHE A 48 22.43 4.32 11.43
N ARG A 49 22.17 3.06 11.14
CA ARG A 49 21.46 2.14 12.03
C ARG A 49 22.24 1.89 13.32
N GLU A 50 23.56 1.69 13.23
CA GLU A 50 24.39 1.55 14.42
C GLU A 50 24.47 2.86 15.22
N GLU A 51 24.53 3.99 14.54
CA GLU A 51 24.51 5.29 15.23
C GLU A 51 23.13 5.54 15.89
N LEU A 52 22.03 5.15 15.26
CA LEU A 52 20.69 5.21 15.86
C LEU A 52 20.63 4.34 17.12
N ARG A 53 21.12 3.11 17.06
CA ARG A 53 21.18 2.18 18.20
C ARG A 53 21.85 2.79 19.42
N LYS A 54 22.98 3.50 19.22
CA LYS A 54 23.69 4.17 20.30
C LYS A 54 22.88 5.31 20.92
N LYS A 55 22.06 5.99 20.13
CA LYS A 55 21.25 7.15 20.57
C LYS A 55 19.89 6.75 21.18
N LEU A 56 19.39 5.54 20.98
CA LEU A 56 18.06 5.13 21.43
C LEU A 56 17.86 5.32 22.93
N HIS A 57 18.88 5.05 23.75
CA HIS A 57 18.80 5.23 25.20
C HIS A 57 18.47 6.68 25.61
N GLU A 58 19.02 7.66 24.91
CA GLU A 58 18.73 9.09 25.16
C GLU A 58 17.38 9.48 24.57
N LEU A 59 17.08 9.01 23.35
CA LEU A 59 15.84 9.32 22.64
C LEU A 59 14.60 8.80 23.38
N ARG A 60 14.70 7.68 24.09
CA ARG A 60 13.61 7.11 24.90
C ARG A 60 13.15 8.02 26.05
N GLN A 61 13.94 9.03 26.42
CA GLN A 61 13.56 10.02 27.43
C GLN A 61 12.66 11.13 26.87
N ILE A 62 12.52 11.22 25.55
CA ILE A 62 11.66 12.19 24.90
C ILE A 62 10.20 11.76 25.06
N GLU A 63 9.35 12.70 25.51
CA GLU A 63 7.91 12.46 25.64
C GLU A 63 7.30 12.05 24.28
N GLY A 64 6.47 10.99 24.29
CA GLY A 64 5.87 10.46 23.07
C GLY A 64 6.77 9.48 22.28
N PHE A 65 7.91 9.06 22.85
CA PHE A 65 8.72 8.02 22.22
C PHE A 65 7.89 6.73 22.03
N PRO A 66 7.97 6.06 20.84
CA PRO A 66 7.16 4.89 20.54
C PRO A 66 7.45 3.72 21.46
N ILE A 67 6.40 2.92 21.73
CA ILE A 67 6.50 1.67 22.48
C ILE A 67 7.03 0.59 21.52
N GLY A 68 8.09 -0.10 21.90
CA GLY A 68 8.71 -1.20 21.13
C GLY A 68 10.12 -1.48 21.58
N GLU A 69 10.65 -2.63 21.19
CA GLU A 69 12.04 -3.00 21.42
C GLU A 69 12.97 -2.19 20.49
N ASP A 70 14.25 -2.06 20.87
CA ASP A 70 15.22 -1.29 20.08
C ASP A 70 15.37 -1.84 18.66
N ASP A 71 15.38 -3.17 18.52
CA ASP A 71 15.50 -3.82 17.23
C ASP A 71 14.28 -3.57 16.33
N ASP A 72 13.06 -3.49 16.88
CA ASP A 72 11.86 -3.17 16.11
C ASP A 72 11.94 -1.75 15.56
N ILE A 73 12.34 -0.79 16.39
CA ILE A 73 12.49 0.62 15.99
C ILE A 73 13.55 0.76 14.89
N ILE A 74 14.68 0.07 15.02
CA ILE A 74 15.78 0.10 14.04
C ILE A 74 15.37 -0.54 12.73
N ASN A 75 14.68 -1.69 12.78
CA ASN A 75 14.24 -2.42 11.59
C ASN A 75 13.16 -1.65 10.80
N LEU A 76 12.33 -0.87 11.49
CA LEU A 76 11.34 0.01 10.87
C LEU A 76 11.95 1.34 10.38
N SER A 77 13.24 1.60 10.59
CA SER A 77 13.89 2.86 10.23
C SER A 77 14.84 2.70 9.04
N ASP A 78 14.95 3.78 8.24
CA ASP A 78 16.01 3.99 7.24
C ASP A 78 16.78 5.28 7.54
N PRO A 79 17.59 5.29 8.63
CA PRO A 79 18.27 6.50 9.06
C PRO A 79 19.41 6.89 8.08
N PRO A 80 19.73 8.19 7.98
CA PRO A 80 19.22 9.29 8.80
C PRO A 80 17.94 9.93 8.24
N TYR A 81 17.43 9.50 7.08
CA TYR A 81 16.32 10.14 6.37
C TYR A 81 14.96 9.85 7.04
N TYR A 82 14.76 8.62 7.46
CA TYR A 82 13.53 8.19 8.12
C TYR A 82 13.86 7.42 9.41
N THR A 83 13.17 7.76 10.51
CA THR A 83 13.26 7.02 11.77
C THR A 83 11.87 6.77 12.34
N ALA A 84 11.65 5.56 12.87
CA ALA A 84 10.42 5.18 13.56
C ALA A 84 10.37 5.74 15.02
N CYS A 85 11.19 6.75 15.31
CA CYS A 85 11.29 7.49 16.57
C CYS A 85 11.68 8.94 16.28
N PRO A 86 11.77 9.85 17.26
CA PRO A 86 12.32 11.19 17.03
C PRO A 86 13.67 11.14 16.30
N ASN A 87 13.77 11.84 15.17
CA ASN A 87 14.94 11.77 14.30
C ASN A 87 16.12 12.61 14.88
N PRO A 88 17.23 12.00 15.29
CA PRO A 88 18.34 12.73 15.91
C PRO A 88 19.19 13.56 14.94
N TRP A 89 19.03 13.40 13.62
CA TRP A 89 19.78 14.14 12.58
C TRP A 89 19.01 15.28 11.96
N LEU A 90 17.82 15.58 12.47
CA LEU A 90 16.95 16.60 11.90
C LEU A 90 17.62 17.99 11.83
N ASN A 91 18.33 18.36 12.90
CA ASN A 91 19.06 19.64 12.96
C ASN A 91 20.24 19.70 11.98
N ASP A 92 20.87 18.55 11.69
CA ASP A 92 21.97 18.47 10.72
C ASP A 92 21.45 18.75 9.31
N PHE A 93 20.32 18.18 8.93
CA PHE A 93 19.66 18.48 7.66
C PHE A 93 19.21 19.93 7.55
N ILE A 94 18.61 20.49 8.60
CA ILE A 94 18.22 21.91 8.62
C ILE A 94 19.44 22.80 8.36
N ALA A 95 20.57 22.50 9.00
CA ALA A 95 21.81 23.27 8.83
C ALA A 95 22.37 23.19 7.39
N GLU A 96 22.22 22.05 6.72
CA GLU A 96 22.60 21.91 5.30
C GLU A 96 21.66 22.71 4.40
N TRP A 97 20.35 22.62 4.60
CA TRP A 97 19.35 23.34 3.81
C TRP A 97 19.43 24.87 3.98
N GLU A 98 19.79 25.36 5.18
CA GLU A 98 20.04 26.79 5.39
C GLU A 98 21.27 27.31 4.62
N LYS A 99 22.29 26.46 4.40
CA LYS A 99 23.42 26.82 3.53
C LYS A 99 22.98 26.88 2.06
N GLU A 100 22.14 25.91 1.62
CA GLU A 100 21.58 25.89 0.27
C GLU A 100 20.75 27.14 -0.03
N LYS A 101 19.91 27.62 0.91
CA LYS A 101 19.12 28.86 0.74
C LYS A 101 20.01 30.06 0.40
N LYS A 102 21.16 30.21 1.07
CA LYS A 102 22.10 31.30 0.80
C LYS A 102 22.69 31.23 -0.61
N LEU A 103 22.93 30.02 -1.12
CA LEU A 103 23.41 29.83 -2.49
C LEU A 103 22.30 30.20 -3.50
N LEU A 104 21.06 29.78 -3.25
CA LEU A 104 19.90 30.10 -4.10
C LEU A 104 19.63 31.61 -4.14
N GLU A 105 19.83 32.32 -3.03
CA GLU A 105 19.74 33.78 -2.96
C GLU A 105 20.84 34.44 -3.80
N ALA A 106 22.07 33.97 -3.68
CA ALA A 106 23.21 34.48 -4.47
C ALA A 106 23.05 34.25 -5.97
N GLU A 107 22.38 33.15 -6.37
CA GLU A 107 22.04 32.81 -7.75
C GLU A 107 20.79 33.56 -8.30
N GLY A 108 20.10 34.31 -7.46
CA GLY A 108 18.85 35.01 -7.83
C GLY A 108 17.65 34.07 -8.04
N LYS A 109 17.74 32.83 -7.58
CA LYS A 109 16.66 31.83 -7.64
C LYS A 109 15.69 31.94 -6.46
N ARG A 110 16.04 32.76 -5.46
CA ARG A 110 15.27 33.02 -4.24
C ARG A 110 15.35 34.52 -3.90
N LYS A 111 14.29 35.07 -3.33
CA LYS A 111 14.24 36.43 -2.84
C LYS A 111 14.37 36.47 -1.31
N ALA A 112 15.24 37.29 -0.79
CA ALA A 112 15.44 37.44 0.66
C ALA A 112 14.25 38.12 1.37
N ASP A 113 13.49 38.97 0.66
CA ASP A 113 12.39 39.79 1.16
C ASP A 113 11.00 39.27 0.80
N PHE A 114 10.86 37.95 0.64
CA PHE A 114 9.59 37.29 0.31
C PHE A 114 8.60 37.41 1.48
N GLU A 115 7.42 37.96 1.19
CA GLU A 115 6.32 38.12 2.16
C GLU A 115 4.98 37.70 1.53
N VAL A 116 4.19 36.93 2.26
CA VAL A 116 2.81 36.57 1.88
C VAL A 116 1.84 37.50 2.58
N LYS A 117 1.08 38.27 1.80
CA LYS A 117 0.18 39.31 2.36
C LYS A 117 -1.26 38.84 2.50
N GLU A 118 -1.71 37.93 1.67
CA GLU A 118 -3.10 37.46 1.63
C GLU A 118 -3.16 35.94 1.70
N PRO A 119 -4.24 35.36 2.28
CA PRO A 119 -4.41 33.91 2.29
C PRO A 119 -4.73 33.38 0.88
N TYR A 120 -4.18 32.23 0.55
CA TYR A 120 -4.48 31.50 -0.68
C TYR A 120 -5.60 30.49 -0.43
N ALA A 121 -6.57 30.45 -1.34
CA ALA A 121 -7.63 29.43 -1.33
C ALA A 121 -7.78 28.82 -2.72
N SER A 122 -7.80 27.50 -2.78
CA SER A 122 -7.96 26.71 -4.01
C SER A 122 -8.75 25.44 -3.74
N ASP A 123 -9.39 24.89 -4.78
CA ASP A 123 -10.01 23.57 -4.72
C ASP A 123 -8.94 22.48 -4.58
N VAL A 124 -9.13 21.58 -3.62
CA VAL A 124 -8.23 20.46 -3.33
C VAL A 124 -8.67 19.14 -3.98
N SER A 125 -9.65 19.17 -4.86
CA SER A 125 -10.20 17.97 -5.50
C SER A 125 -9.40 17.50 -6.72
N GLU A 126 -8.53 18.34 -7.28
CA GLU A 126 -7.75 18.03 -8.47
C GLU A 126 -6.71 16.95 -8.23
N GLY A 127 -6.50 16.11 -9.25
CA GLY A 127 -5.45 15.08 -9.25
C GLY A 127 -5.83 13.76 -8.60
N ARG A 128 -7.08 13.57 -8.18
CA ARG A 128 -7.55 12.29 -7.60
C ARG A 128 -7.47 11.09 -8.54
N SER A 129 -7.43 11.31 -9.86
CA SER A 129 -7.20 10.26 -10.87
C SER A 129 -5.72 10.02 -11.20
N ASN A 130 -4.81 10.77 -10.60
CA ASN A 130 -3.37 10.62 -10.81
C ASN A 130 -2.87 9.29 -10.25
N SER A 131 -1.91 8.65 -10.95
CA SER A 131 -1.35 7.34 -10.57
C SER A 131 -0.72 7.35 -9.17
N VAL A 132 -0.06 8.45 -8.78
CA VAL A 132 0.51 8.61 -7.44
C VAL A 132 -0.59 8.63 -6.38
N TYR A 133 -1.71 9.30 -6.65
CA TYR A 133 -2.84 9.34 -5.72
C TYR A 133 -3.56 8.00 -5.64
N THR A 134 -3.71 7.28 -6.75
CA THR A 134 -4.47 6.02 -6.81
C THR A 134 -3.67 4.78 -6.41
N ALA A 135 -2.35 4.92 -6.22
CA ALA A 135 -1.46 3.79 -5.92
C ALA A 135 -1.81 3.06 -4.60
N HIS A 136 -2.40 3.76 -3.63
CA HIS A 136 -2.94 3.17 -2.40
C HIS A 136 -4.11 4.01 -1.87
N THR A 137 -4.92 3.43 -1.01
CA THR A 137 -6.03 4.11 -0.32
C THR A 137 -5.56 4.63 1.04
N TYR A 138 -5.92 5.90 1.37
CA TYR A 138 -5.75 6.48 2.70
C TYR A 138 -6.81 7.57 2.92
N HIS A 139 -7.49 7.58 4.06
CA HIS A 139 -8.71 8.35 4.27
C HIS A 139 -8.53 9.87 4.11
N THR A 140 -7.41 10.40 4.61
CA THR A 140 -7.13 11.86 4.63
C THR A 140 -6.19 12.30 3.53
N LYS A 141 -5.89 11.44 2.55
CA LYS A 141 -4.95 11.75 1.48
C LYS A 141 -5.44 12.88 0.58
N VAL A 142 -4.62 13.92 0.44
CA VAL A 142 -4.85 15.04 -0.48
C VAL A 142 -3.95 14.85 -1.71
N PRO A 143 -4.47 15.05 -2.94
CA PRO A 143 -3.65 14.94 -4.15
C PRO A 143 -2.49 15.94 -4.13
N HIS A 144 -1.27 15.46 -4.44
CA HIS A 144 -0.09 16.32 -4.45
C HIS A 144 -0.20 17.57 -5.36
N PRO A 145 -0.90 17.55 -6.54
CA PRO A 145 -1.05 18.77 -7.34
C PRO A 145 -1.85 19.88 -6.63
N ALA A 146 -2.78 19.52 -5.76
CA ALA A 146 -3.49 20.49 -4.94
C ALA A 146 -2.55 21.07 -3.87
N VAL A 147 -1.76 20.23 -3.20
CA VAL A 147 -0.77 20.66 -2.19
C VAL A 147 0.31 21.55 -2.82
N MET A 148 0.78 21.26 -4.05
CA MET A 148 1.77 22.05 -4.77
C MET A 148 1.38 23.53 -4.88
N ARG A 149 0.09 23.84 -5.10
CA ARG A 149 -0.39 25.21 -5.20
C ARG A 149 -0.14 25.99 -3.92
N TYR A 150 -0.44 25.40 -2.78
CA TYR A 150 -0.18 26.01 -1.47
C TYR A 150 1.32 26.18 -1.22
N ILE A 151 2.11 25.16 -1.55
CA ILE A 151 3.57 25.24 -1.41
C ILE A 151 4.15 26.36 -2.26
N LEU A 152 3.78 26.44 -3.53
CA LEU A 152 4.26 27.49 -4.44
C LEU A 152 3.86 28.89 -4.01
N TYR A 153 2.70 29.03 -3.35
CA TYR A 153 2.19 30.32 -2.89
C TYR A 153 2.89 30.81 -1.61
N TYR A 154 3.06 29.90 -0.63
CA TYR A 154 3.55 30.28 0.70
C TYR A 154 5.06 30.18 0.85
N THR A 155 5.76 29.59 -0.11
CA THR A 155 7.19 29.29 0.02
C THR A 155 7.98 29.62 -1.24
N GLN A 156 9.30 29.62 -1.11
CA GLN A 156 10.27 29.75 -2.19
C GLN A 156 11.17 28.52 -2.31
N PRO A 157 11.90 28.33 -3.44
CA PRO A 157 12.92 27.28 -3.57
C PRO A 157 13.86 27.23 -2.36
N GLY A 158 14.14 26.04 -1.87
CA GLY A 158 14.97 25.79 -0.69
C GLY A 158 14.27 26.00 0.66
N ASP A 159 13.00 26.44 0.69
CA ASP A 159 12.27 26.52 1.96
C ASP A 159 11.96 25.16 2.54
N ILE A 160 11.85 25.13 3.87
CA ILE A 160 11.54 23.95 4.66
C ILE A 160 10.06 23.97 5.01
N ILE A 161 9.37 22.87 4.69
CA ILE A 161 7.96 22.66 4.96
C ILE A 161 7.85 21.62 6.07
N LEU A 162 7.13 21.95 7.13
CA LEU A 162 6.81 21.00 8.21
C LEU A 162 5.36 20.53 8.08
N ASP A 163 5.17 19.20 8.02
CA ASP A 163 3.86 18.57 8.11
C ASP A 163 3.92 17.45 9.16
N GLY A 164 3.40 17.73 10.35
CA GLY A 164 3.38 16.80 11.50
C GLY A 164 2.24 15.78 11.45
N PHE A 165 1.35 15.84 10.44
CA PHE A 165 0.21 14.94 10.22
C PHE A 165 0.13 14.50 8.75
N ALA A 166 1.29 14.18 8.19
CA ALA A 166 1.50 13.99 6.76
C ALA A 166 0.77 12.79 6.14
N GLY A 167 0.18 11.92 6.98
CA GLY A 167 -0.40 10.68 6.50
C GLY A 167 0.62 9.89 5.68
N THR A 168 0.29 9.61 4.43
CA THR A 168 1.17 8.89 3.51
C THR A 168 2.11 9.79 2.69
N GLY A 169 2.42 11.00 3.18
CA GLY A 169 3.53 11.83 2.71
C GLY A 169 3.30 12.61 1.42
N MET A 170 2.06 12.91 1.04
CA MET A 170 1.77 13.68 -0.18
C MET A 170 2.35 15.10 -0.15
N THR A 171 2.57 15.68 1.02
CA THR A 171 3.24 16.98 1.19
C THR A 171 4.70 16.90 0.74
N GLY A 172 5.42 15.82 1.07
CA GLY A 172 6.78 15.59 0.59
C GLY A 172 6.83 15.41 -0.93
N VAL A 173 5.93 14.60 -1.49
CA VAL A 173 5.79 14.44 -2.94
C VAL A 173 5.54 15.79 -3.63
N ALA A 174 4.64 16.61 -3.08
CA ALA A 174 4.34 17.93 -3.63
C ALA A 174 5.52 18.89 -3.56
N ALA A 175 6.27 18.88 -2.45
CA ALA A 175 7.49 19.68 -2.28
C ALA A 175 8.55 19.34 -3.32
N ALA A 176 8.80 18.04 -3.54
CA ALA A 176 9.72 17.56 -4.56
C ALA A 176 9.21 17.87 -5.99
N ALA A 177 7.91 17.70 -6.26
CA ALA A 177 7.31 17.98 -7.56
C ALA A 177 7.40 19.47 -7.95
N CYS A 178 7.48 20.38 -6.99
CA CYS A 178 7.73 21.80 -7.26
C CYS A 178 9.08 22.08 -7.96
N ALA A 179 10.01 21.12 -8.01
CA ALA A 179 11.23 21.24 -8.81
C ALA A 179 10.97 21.15 -10.32
N ASN A 180 9.87 20.52 -10.75
CA ASN A 180 9.56 20.29 -12.16
C ASN A 180 8.50 21.26 -12.67
N SER A 181 8.93 22.27 -13.44
CA SER A 181 8.06 23.26 -14.07
C SER A 181 7.47 22.84 -15.43
N SER A 182 7.72 21.64 -15.91
CA SER A 182 7.44 21.20 -17.28
C SER A 182 6.36 20.11 -17.40
N ASP A 183 5.89 19.52 -16.31
CA ASP A 183 4.85 18.49 -16.34
C ASP A 183 3.45 19.05 -16.67
N GLU A 184 2.46 18.18 -16.78
CA GLU A 184 1.08 18.58 -17.10
C GLU A 184 0.47 19.47 -16.01
N PHE A 185 0.68 19.13 -14.75
CA PHE A 185 0.18 19.90 -13.61
C PHE A 185 0.85 21.26 -13.53
N ALA A 186 2.17 21.32 -13.78
CA ALA A 186 2.91 22.58 -13.80
C ALA A 186 2.37 23.56 -14.86
N ARG A 187 2.04 23.05 -16.05
CA ARG A 187 1.44 23.88 -17.11
C ARG A 187 0.10 24.48 -16.68
N ARG A 188 -0.74 23.69 -16.01
CA ARG A 188 -2.03 24.16 -15.50
C ARG A 188 -1.85 25.18 -14.38
N ILE A 189 -0.99 24.88 -13.41
CA ILE A 189 -0.68 25.81 -12.32
C ILE A 189 -0.13 27.14 -12.88
N ASN A 190 0.76 27.12 -13.87
CA ASN A 190 1.26 28.33 -14.50
C ASN A 190 0.15 29.17 -15.12
N SER A 191 -0.81 28.54 -15.83
CA SER A 191 -1.94 29.25 -16.43
C SER A 191 -2.85 29.88 -15.38
N GLU A 192 -3.15 29.16 -14.31
CA GLU A 192 -3.94 29.66 -13.17
C GLU A 192 -3.25 30.84 -12.47
N TRP A 193 -1.93 30.74 -12.29
CA TRP A 193 -1.12 31.79 -11.65
C TRP A 193 -1.08 33.06 -12.46
N GLU A 194 -0.92 32.94 -13.79
CA GLU A 194 -0.97 34.08 -14.70
C GLU A 194 -2.33 34.78 -14.68
N GLN A 195 -3.43 34.00 -14.57
CA GLN A 195 -4.78 34.59 -14.47
C GLN A 195 -5.02 35.27 -13.14
N MET A 196 -4.54 34.71 -12.02
CA MET A 196 -4.79 35.26 -10.67
C MET A 196 -3.83 36.40 -10.31
N PHE A 197 -2.56 36.28 -10.68
CA PHE A 197 -1.50 37.15 -10.17
C PHE A 197 -0.72 37.88 -11.28
N GLY A 198 -1.00 37.61 -12.55
CA GLY A 198 -0.27 38.21 -13.68
C GLY A 198 1.19 37.74 -13.81
N THR A 199 1.61 36.73 -13.07
CA THR A 199 2.99 36.22 -13.04
C THR A 199 2.97 34.68 -13.00
N LYS A 200 4.15 34.05 -13.16
CA LYS A 200 4.30 32.62 -12.90
C LYS A 200 4.80 32.38 -11.47
N PRO A 201 4.47 31.24 -10.88
CA PRO A 201 5.03 30.87 -9.59
C PRO A 201 6.55 30.64 -9.67
N LEU A 202 7.25 30.81 -8.57
CA LEU A 202 8.67 30.54 -8.50
C LEU A 202 8.91 29.04 -8.30
N TRP A 203 9.20 28.35 -9.39
CA TRP A 203 9.51 26.91 -9.39
C TRP A 203 10.88 26.64 -8.80
N GLY A 204 11.04 25.48 -8.17
CA GLY A 204 12.25 24.97 -7.56
C GLY A 204 11.92 23.98 -6.45
N ALA A 205 12.84 23.12 -6.08
CA ALA A 205 12.66 22.17 -4.99
C ALA A 205 12.43 22.88 -3.65
N ARG A 206 11.62 22.26 -2.80
CA ARG A 206 11.49 22.57 -1.37
C ARG A 206 11.83 21.32 -0.58
N HIS A 207 12.34 21.53 0.62
CA HIS A 207 12.60 20.45 1.56
C HIS A 207 11.35 20.19 2.42
N ALA A 208 11.01 18.93 2.66
CA ALA A 208 9.86 18.59 3.48
C ALA A 208 10.31 17.76 4.69
N MET A 209 9.88 18.20 5.87
CA MET A 209 9.94 17.44 7.11
C MET A 209 8.53 16.91 7.38
N ILE A 210 8.35 15.61 7.25
CA ILE A 210 7.04 14.98 7.36
C ILE A 210 7.04 13.97 8.49
N GLY A 211 5.95 13.92 9.23
CA GLY A 211 5.76 12.98 10.31
C GLY A 211 4.29 12.59 10.47
N ASP A 212 4.05 11.43 11.04
CA ASP A 212 2.72 10.94 11.40
C ASP A 212 2.81 10.01 12.60
N LEU A 213 1.73 9.89 13.36
CA LEU A 213 1.65 8.98 14.50
C LEU A 213 1.51 7.50 14.08
N SER A 214 1.11 7.26 12.83
CA SER A 214 0.92 5.92 12.30
C SER A 214 2.21 5.39 11.67
N PRO A 215 2.84 4.32 12.19
CA PRO A 215 3.99 3.68 11.57
C PRO A 215 3.69 3.18 10.15
N TYR A 216 2.45 2.78 9.87
CA TYR A 216 2.00 2.39 8.54
C TYR A 216 2.03 3.58 7.57
N ALA A 217 1.53 4.74 7.99
CA ALA A 217 1.52 5.94 7.17
C ALA A 217 2.94 6.44 6.89
N THR A 218 3.80 6.52 7.91
CA THR A 218 5.19 6.98 7.77
C THR A 218 6.04 6.04 6.91
N ASN A 219 5.80 4.72 6.98
CA ASN A 219 6.48 3.77 6.11
C ASN A 219 6.10 3.98 4.63
N ILE A 220 4.81 4.21 4.33
CA ILE A 220 4.39 4.55 2.97
C ILE A 220 4.96 5.90 2.54
N ALA A 221 4.98 6.89 3.45
CA ALA A 221 5.54 8.21 3.18
C ALA A 221 7.04 8.12 2.82
N ASP A 222 7.81 7.28 3.51
CA ASP A 222 9.20 7.02 3.20
C ASP A 222 9.38 6.47 1.79
N PHE A 223 8.62 5.43 1.39
CA PHE A 223 8.68 4.89 0.02
C PHE A 223 8.34 5.90 -1.07
N TYR A 224 7.43 6.86 -0.81
CA TYR A 224 7.11 7.90 -1.77
C TYR A 224 8.16 8.99 -1.90
N ASN A 225 8.91 9.24 -0.85
CA ASN A 225 9.82 10.38 -0.76
C ASN A 225 11.30 10.00 -0.87
N THR A 226 11.62 8.69 -0.86
CA THR A 226 12.97 8.20 -1.06
C THR A 226 13.25 7.91 -2.54
N PRO A 227 14.30 8.48 -3.12
CA PRO A 227 14.69 8.17 -4.50
C PRO A 227 15.10 6.70 -4.66
N ILE A 228 14.63 6.05 -5.72
CA ILE A 228 14.95 4.67 -6.06
C ILE A 228 15.51 4.54 -7.47
N ASP A 229 16.34 3.54 -7.72
CA ASP A 229 16.74 3.15 -9.06
C ASP A 229 15.60 2.36 -9.73
N VAL A 230 14.90 3.02 -10.66
CA VAL A 230 13.73 2.45 -11.35
C VAL A 230 14.09 1.18 -12.14
N LYS A 231 15.29 1.11 -12.72
CA LYS A 231 15.71 -0.06 -13.51
C LYS A 231 15.95 -1.28 -12.61
N GLN A 232 16.57 -1.07 -11.47
CA GLN A 232 16.75 -2.13 -10.48
C GLN A 232 15.41 -2.60 -9.93
N LEU A 233 14.50 -1.67 -9.60
CA LEU A 233 13.15 -1.99 -9.16
C LEU A 233 12.40 -2.84 -10.20
N GLU A 234 12.43 -2.46 -11.49
CA GLU A 234 11.78 -3.21 -12.57
C GLU A 234 12.35 -4.63 -12.71
N GLN A 235 13.67 -4.78 -12.60
CA GLN A 235 14.33 -6.08 -12.66
C GLN A 235 13.91 -6.98 -11.50
N GLU A 236 13.82 -6.42 -10.30
CA GLU A 236 13.46 -7.19 -9.12
C GLU A 236 11.98 -7.55 -9.08
N VAL A 237 11.11 -6.62 -9.43
CA VAL A 237 9.67 -6.92 -9.59
C VAL A 237 9.49 -8.09 -10.57
N LYS A 238 10.23 -8.09 -11.68
CA LYS A 238 10.17 -9.19 -12.65
C LYS A 238 10.69 -10.51 -12.06
N ARG A 239 11.80 -10.48 -11.31
CA ARG A 239 12.34 -11.65 -10.64
C ARG A 239 11.34 -12.25 -9.65
N ILE A 240 10.76 -11.40 -8.79
CA ILE A 240 9.73 -11.80 -7.81
C ILE A 240 8.50 -12.39 -8.52
N GLN A 241 8.02 -11.74 -9.59
CA GLN A 241 6.89 -12.25 -10.36
C GLN A 241 7.18 -13.64 -10.97
N GLU A 242 8.37 -13.85 -11.51
CA GLU A 242 8.77 -15.14 -12.07
C GLU A 242 8.86 -16.24 -10.99
N GLU A 243 9.35 -15.91 -9.81
CA GLU A 243 9.40 -16.84 -8.67
C GLU A 243 8.01 -17.16 -8.14
N MET A 244 7.19 -16.14 -7.94
CA MET A 244 5.79 -16.33 -7.53
C MET A 244 4.98 -17.13 -8.56
N ASP A 245 5.18 -16.89 -9.86
CA ASP A 245 4.50 -17.68 -10.91
C ASP A 245 4.93 -19.18 -10.88
N LYS A 246 6.18 -19.48 -10.51
CA LYS A 246 6.64 -20.88 -10.36
C LYS A 246 6.00 -21.57 -9.16
N GLU A 247 5.89 -20.88 -8.04
CA GLU A 247 5.43 -21.48 -6.79
C GLU A 247 3.92 -21.38 -6.61
N CYS A 248 3.34 -20.22 -6.90
CA CYS A 248 1.94 -19.91 -6.66
C CYS A 248 1.09 -19.85 -7.93
N GLY A 249 1.71 -19.85 -9.12
CA GLY A 249 0.99 -19.69 -10.39
C GLY A 249 -0.12 -20.72 -10.61
N TRP A 250 0.02 -21.92 -10.04
CA TRP A 250 -1.01 -22.96 -10.08
C TRP A 250 -2.31 -22.54 -9.37
N MET A 251 -2.25 -21.64 -8.38
CA MET A 251 -3.42 -21.11 -7.65
C MET A 251 -4.32 -20.26 -8.54
N TYR A 252 -3.76 -19.69 -9.60
CA TYR A 252 -4.43 -18.79 -10.55
C TYR A 252 -4.70 -19.46 -11.88
N THR A 253 -4.70 -20.79 -11.93
CA THR A 253 -5.01 -21.54 -13.15
C THR A 253 -6.48 -21.92 -13.20
N THR A 254 -7.02 -21.98 -14.42
CA THR A 254 -8.36 -22.46 -14.72
C THR A 254 -8.37 -23.16 -16.09
N THR A 255 -9.45 -23.82 -16.44
CA THR A 255 -9.59 -24.45 -17.74
C THR A 255 -10.08 -23.47 -18.80
N ASN A 256 -9.57 -23.60 -20.04
CA ASN A 256 -10.10 -22.91 -21.20
C ASN A 256 -11.44 -23.54 -21.67
N SER A 257 -12.01 -23.05 -22.78
CA SER A 257 -13.27 -23.57 -23.34
C SER A 257 -13.19 -25.03 -23.78
N LYS A 258 -11.97 -25.59 -23.99
CA LYS A 258 -11.73 -26.99 -24.35
C LYS A 258 -11.50 -27.89 -23.14
N GLY A 259 -11.51 -27.34 -21.93
CA GLY A 259 -11.23 -28.07 -20.70
C GLY A 259 -9.73 -28.23 -20.38
N GLU A 260 -8.82 -27.58 -21.12
CA GLU A 260 -7.37 -27.63 -20.87
C GLU A 260 -6.98 -26.64 -19.77
N PRO A 261 -6.12 -27.01 -18.79
CA PRO A 261 -5.76 -26.18 -17.65
C PRO A 261 -4.68 -25.14 -18.00
N ASN A 262 -4.97 -24.28 -18.97
CA ASN A 262 -4.07 -23.24 -19.47
C ASN A 262 -4.64 -21.83 -19.41
N GLY A 263 -5.78 -21.64 -18.76
CA GLY A 263 -6.33 -20.33 -18.47
C GLY A 263 -5.66 -19.70 -17.26
N LYS A 264 -5.33 -18.40 -17.34
CA LYS A 264 -4.85 -17.61 -16.21
C LYS A 264 -6.00 -16.75 -15.68
N ILE A 265 -6.37 -16.94 -14.41
CA ILE A 265 -7.46 -16.21 -13.73
C ILE A 265 -7.06 -14.73 -13.61
N SER A 266 -7.97 -13.84 -14.00
CA SER A 266 -7.85 -12.41 -13.78
C SER A 266 -8.53 -11.98 -12.47
N PHE A 267 -9.71 -12.53 -12.20
CA PHE A 267 -10.41 -12.43 -10.91
C PHE A 267 -11.49 -13.48 -10.78
N VAL A 268 -11.92 -13.72 -9.55
CA VAL A 268 -13.06 -14.56 -9.21
C VAL A 268 -14.07 -13.71 -8.44
N ALA A 269 -15.34 -13.70 -8.87
CA ALA A 269 -16.40 -13.10 -8.08
C ALA A 269 -16.95 -14.13 -7.09
N TRP A 270 -17.12 -13.71 -5.85
CA TRP A 270 -17.64 -14.51 -4.75
C TRP A 270 -19.03 -14.03 -4.35
N SER A 271 -19.85 -14.90 -3.82
CA SER A 271 -21.17 -14.62 -3.29
C SER A 271 -21.31 -15.16 -1.89
N ASP A 272 -21.96 -14.40 -1.03
CA ASP A 272 -22.42 -14.91 0.25
C ASP A 272 -23.40 -16.05 0.05
N VAL A 273 -23.35 -17.02 0.94
CA VAL A 273 -24.41 -18.00 1.16
C VAL A 273 -25.31 -17.46 2.28
N ARG A 274 -26.62 -17.51 2.08
CA ARG A 274 -27.60 -16.99 3.02
C ARG A 274 -28.57 -18.07 3.47
N GLU A 275 -29.11 -17.90 4.66
CA GLU A 275 -30.17 -18.74 5.22
C GLU A 275 -31.56 -18.16 4.94
N CYS A 276 -32.48 -18.99 4.46
CA CYS A 276 -33.86 -18.59 4.32
C CYS A 276 -34.56 -18.53 5.68
N GLN A 277 -35.10 -17.38 6.04
CA GLN A 277 -35.79 -17.17 7.30
C GLN A 277 -37.07 -18.06 7.47
N ALA A 278 -37.68 -18.47 6.38
CA ALA A 278 -38.88 -19.28 6.39
C ALA A 278 -38.61 -20.79 6.50
N CYS A 279 -37.57 -21.32 5.84
CA CYS A 279 -37.34 -22.76 5.79
C CYS A 279 -35.97 -23.20 6.33
N GLY A 280 -35.09 -22.25 6.73
CA GLY A 280 -33.77 -22.53 7.29
C GLY A 280 -32.74 -23.10 6.31
N LYS A 281 -33.07 -23.26 5.03
CA LYS A 281 -32.13 -23.79 4.03
C LYS A 281 -31.22 -22.70 3.47
N GLU A 282 -29.98 -23.09 3.24
CA GLU A 282 -28.98 -22.22 2.62
C GLU A 282 -29.20 -22.05 1.11
N TYR A 283 -28.88 -20.87 0.59
CA TYR A 283 -28.89 -20.58 -0.85
C TYR A 283 -27.79 -19.56 -1.20
N VAL A 284 -27.32 -19.61 -2.43
CA VAL A 284 -26.31 -18.67 -2.96
C VAL A 284 -27.03 -17.37 -3.31
N PHE A 285 -26.64 -16.25 -2.66
CA PHE A 285 -27.29 -14.95 -2.84
C PHE A 285 -27.24 -14.46 -4.28
N TRP A 286 -26.07 -14.54 -4.92
CA TRP A 286 -25.88 -14.17 -6.33
C TRP A 286 -26.91 -14.80 -7.25
N SER A 287 -27.18 -16.07 -7.10
CA SER A 287 -28.08 -16.82 -8.00
C SER A 287 -29.54 -16.39 -7.89
N GLN A 288 -29.92 -15.71 -6.79
CA GLN A 288 -31.29 -15.29 -6.53
C GLN A 288 -31.51 -13.79 -6.73
N ALA A 289 -30.47 -12.99 -6.44
CA ALA A 289 -30.57 -11.53 -6.39
C ALA A 289 -29.91 -10.82 -7.58
N TYR A 290 -29.04 -11.48 -8.35
CA TYR A 290 -28.33 -10.83 -9.46
C TYR A 290 -29.10 -10.91 -10.79
N ASP A 291 -29.38 -9.75 -11.37
CA ASP A 291 -29.90 -9.63 -12.74
C ASP A 291 -28.73 -9.49 -13.73
N SER A 292 -28.49 -10.56 -14.49
CA SER A 292 -27.42 -10.59 -15.50
C SER A 292 -27.69 -9.70 -16.72
N LYS A 293 -28.94 -9.27 -16.95
CA LYS A 293 -29.29 -8.41 -18.09
C LYS A 293 -29.01 -6.94 -17.78
N HIS A 294 -29.32 -6.51 -16.56
CA HIS A 294 -29.17 -5.11 -16.16
C HIS A 294 -27.93 -4.85 -15.29
N HIS A 295 -27.18 -5.91 -14.97
CA HIS A 295 -25.99 -5.84 -14.13
C HIS A 295 -26.23 -5.18 -12.77
N CYS A 296 -27.36 -5.49 -12.15
CA CYS A 296 -27.76 -4.95 -10.85
C CYS A 296 -28.20 -6.08 -9.89
N MET A 297 -28.27 -5.74 -8.61
CA MET A 297 -28.82 -6.62 -7.58
C MET A 297 -30.27 -6.22 -7.29
N PHE A 298 -31.13 -7.21 -7.07
CA PHE A 298 -32.51 -6.99 -6.62
C PHE A 298 -32.54 -6.96 -5.09
N ASP A 299 -33.19 -5.95 -4.51
CA ASP A 299 -33.45 -5.89 -3.07
C ASP A 299 -34.46 -6.94 -2.61
N ASN A 300 -35.30 -7.42 -3.53
CA ASN A 300 -36.37 -8.39 -3.28
C ASN A 300 -36.16 -9.60 -4.19
N TYR A 301 -36.05 -10.77 -3.63
CA TYR A 301 -35.93 -12.04 -4.35
C TYR A 301 -36.65 -13.16 -3.61
N VAL A 302 -36.65 -14.39 -4.13
CA VAL A 302 -37.34 -15.52 -3.50
C VAL A 302 -36.38 -16.63 -3.16
N CYS A 303 -36.70 -17.34 -2.09
CA CYS A 303 -35.95 -18.53 -1.72
C CYS A 303 -36.13 -19.64 -2.78
N PRO A 304 -35.05 -20.24 -3.30
CA PRO A 304 -35.17 -21.29 -4.33
C PRO A 304 -35.81 -22.58 -3.79
N HIS A 305 -35.88 -22.76 -2.46
CA HIS A 305 -36.42 -23.98 -1.87
C HIS A 305 -37.88 -23.91 -1.49
N CYS A 306 -38.35 -22.77 -0.95
CA CYS A 306 -39.74 -22.64 -0.45
C CYS A 306 -40.52 -21.49 -1.07
N GLN A 307 -39.93 -20.73 -2.00
CA GLN A 307 -40.53 -19.59 -2.69
C GLN A 307 -40.91 -18.41 -1.77
N ALA A 308 -40.54 -18.45 -0.50
CA ALA A 308 -40.77 -17.33 0.41
C ALA A 308 -39.98 -16.10 -0.04
N LYS A 309 -40.62 -14.92 0.01
CA LYS A 309 -39.95 -13.64 -0.29
C LYS A 309 -38.82 -13.37 0.72
N GLN A 310 -37.73 -12.93 0.20
CA GLN A 310 -36.54 -12.52 0.96
C GLN A 310 -36.24 -11.06 0.64
N LEU A 311 -35.72 -10.33 1.63
CA LEU A 311 -35.25 -8.97 1.50
C LEU A 311 -33.75 -8.95 1.81
N ASP A 312 -32.97 -8.22 1.02
CA ASP A 312 -31.53 -8.09 1.25
C ASP A 312 -31.23 -7.55 2.64
N SER A 313 -31.93 -6.49 3.06
CA SER A 313 -31.78 -5.84 4.38
C SER A 313 -32.05 -6.72 5.59
N THR A 314 -32.79 -7.81 5.43
CA THR A 314 -33.18 -8.72 6.54
C THR A 314 -32.64 -10.13 6.40
N SER A 315 -32.05 -10.48 5.25
CA SER A 315 -31.52 -11.83 5.02
C SER A 315 -30.25 -12.07 5.86
N LYS A 316 -30.19 -13.24 6.49
CA LYS A 316 -29.09 -13.61 7.37
C LYS A 316 -27.99 -14.35 6.61
N PRO A 317 -26.72 -13.95 6.66
CA PRO A 317 -25.62 -14.71 6.12
C PRO A 317 -25.50 -16.07 6.83
N ALA A 318 -25.29 -17.14 6.05
CA ALA A 318 -24.88 -18.43 6.59
C ALA A 318 -23.42 -18.34 7.07
N THR A 319 -23.09 -19.09 8.10
CA THR A 319 -21.75 -19.14 8.67
C THR A 319 -21.16 -20.53 8.58
N GLU A 320 -19.85 -20.62 8.46
CA GLU A 320 -19.12 -21.86 8.52
C GLU A 320 -17.98 -21.75 9.55
N THR A 321 -17.65 -22.87 10.18
CA THR A 321 -16.52 -22.95 11.10
C THR A 321 -15.42 -23.79 10.47
N TYR A 322 -14.22 -23.25 10.40
CA TYR A 322 -13.04 -23.95 9.92
C TYR A 322 -11.89 -23.84 10.92
N TYR A 323 -10.96 -24.77 10.87
CA TYR A 323 -9.76 -24.72 11.69
C TYR A 323 -8.66 -23.95 10.95
N ASP A 324 -8.24 -22.84 11.54
CA ASP A 324 -7.12 -22.06 11.03
C ASP A 324 -5.82 -22.59 11.61
N ALA A 325 -4.98 -23.15 10.73
CA ALA A 325 -3.73 -23.79 11.14
C ALA A 325 -2.65 -22.79 11.59
N LEU A 326 -2.73 -21.52 11.17
CA LEU A 326 -1.82 -20.45 11.61
C LEU A 326 -2.18 -19.98 13.00
N LEU A 327 -3.48 -19.82 13.27
CA LEU A 327 -3.99 -19.36 14.56
C LEU A 327 -4.16 -20.49 15.56
N GLU A 328 -3.99 -21.76 15.12
CA GLU A 328 -4.23 -22.97 15.89
C GLU A 328 -5.60 -22.96 16.60
N LYS A 329 -6.62 -22.35 15.97
CA LYS A 329 -7.96 -22.24 16.52
C LYS A 329 -9.05 -22.37 15.47
N SER A 330 -10.24 -22.79 15.91
CA SER A 330 -11.44 -22.75 15.06
C SER A 330 -11.98 -21.34 14.95
N ILE A 331 -12.22 -20.88 13.73
CA ILE A 331 -12.77 -19.57 13.40
C ILE A 331 -14.09 -19.75 12.70
N THR A 332 -15.06 -18.90 13.02
CA THR A 332 -16.35 -18.83 12.33
C THR A 332 -16.35 -17.62 11.40
N ARG A 333 -16.63 -17.86 10.13
CA ARG A 333 -16.74 -16.80 9.10
C ARG A 333 -18.05 -16.89 8.35
N ILE A 334 -18.40 -15.83 7.61
CA ILE A 334 -19.49 -15.87 6.65
C ILE A 334 -19.11 -16.86 5.53
N LYS A 335 -20.06 -17.73 5.22
CA LYS A 335 -19.88 -18.73 4.17
C LYS A 335 -20.01 -18.10 2.80
N GLN A 336 -18.97 -18.23 1.98
CA GLN A 336 -18.91 -17.68 0.63
C GLN A 336 -18.58 -18.77 -0.38
N VAL A 337 -19.05 -18.59 -1.62
CA VAL A 337 -18.77 -19.48 -2.73
C VAL A 337 -18.42 -18.69 -4.00
N PRO A 338 -17.50 -19.17 -4.82
CA PRO A 338 -17.18 -18.52 -6.09
C PRO A 338 -18.35 -18.69 -7.07
N VAL A 339 -18.70 -17.63 -7.79
CA VAL A 339 -19.84 -17.61 -8.72
C VAL A 339 -19.46 -17.28 -10.16
N ILE A 340 -18.39 -16.52 -10.37
CA ILE A 340 -17.87 -16.20 -11.71
C ILE A 340 -16.36 -16.29 -11.68
N VAL A 341 -15.80 -16.98 -12.65
CA VAL A 341 -14.36 -16.97 -12.98
C VAL A 341 -14.18 -16.16 -14.25
N VAL A 342 -13.30 -15.16 -14.19
CA VAL A 342 -12.84 -14.38 -15.34
C VAL A 342 -11.37 -14.65 -15.55
N ALA A 343 -11.02 -15.13 -16.74
CA ALA A 343 -9.66 -15.57 -17.07
C ALA A 343 -9.30 -15.29 -18.53
N LYS A 344 -8.04 -15.52 -18.87
CA LYS A 344 -7.53 -15.47 -20.25
C LYS A 344 -6.73 -16.72 -20.56
N SER A 345 -6.88 -17.26 -21.78
CA SER A 345 -6.03 -18.31 -22.34
C SER A 345 -5.56 -17.87 -23.73
N GLY A 346 -4.34 -17.34 -23.81
CA GLY A 346 -3.86 -16.68 -25.02
C GLY A 346 -4.74 -15.47 -25.38
N LYS A 347 -5.42 -15.52 -26.52
CA LYS A 347 -6.37 -14.48 -26.98
C LYS A 347 -7.81 -14.71 -26.51
N GLU A 348 -8.11 -15.89 -25.97
CA GLU A 348 -9.44 -16.26 -25.48
C GLU A 348 -9.74 -15.54 -24.16
N LYS A 349 -10.93 -14.94 -24.06
CA LYS A 349 -11.48 -14.40 -22.83
C LYS A 349 -12.47 -15.39 -22.26
N ILE A 350 -12.29 -15.80 -21.03
CA ILE A 350 -13.12 -16.77 -20.33
C ILE A 350 -13.94 -16.01 -19.30
N LYS A 351 -15.25 -16.20 -19.30
CA LYS A 351 -16.17 -15.73 -18.26
C LYS A 351 -17.25 -16.78 -18.06
N ARG A 352 -17.20 -17.51 -16.96
CA ARG A 352 -18.12 -18.61 -16.68
C ARG A 352 -18.30 -18.85 -15.19
N ALA A 353 -19.28 -19.66 -14.81
CA ALA A 353 -19.32 -20.21 -13.46
C ALA A 353 -18.11 -21.13 -13.20
N PRO A 354 -17.64 -21.26 -11.95
CA PRO A 354 -16.63 -22.23 -11.57
C PRO A 354 -17.01 -23.64 -12.01
N ASN A 355 -16.02 -24.43 -12.41
CA ASN A 355 -16.20 -25.86 -12.68
C ASN A 355 -15.44 -26.71 -11.64
N ASP A 356 -15.48 -28.04 -11.77
CA ASP A 356 -14.86 -28.96 -10.81
C ASP A 356 -13.35 -28.72 -10.67
N TYR A 357 -12.66 -28.39 -11.76
CA TYR A 357 -11.22 -28.04 -11.70
C TYR A 357 -10.97 -26.81 -10.82
N ASP A 358 -11.77 -25.74 -10.97
CA ASP A 358 -11.62 -24.53 -10.17
C ASP A 358 -11.86 -24.82 -8.67
N LEU A 359 -12.85 -25.66 -8.36
CA LEU A 359 -13.16 -26.06 -6.99
C LEU A 359 -12.07 -26.97 -6.39
N GLU A 360 -11.45 -27.84 -7.19
CA GLU A 360 -10.30 -28.64 -6.77
C GLU A 360 -9.08 -27.77 -6.46
N VAL A 361 -8.80 -26.76 -7.31
CA VAL A 361 -7.74 -25.80 -7.07
C VAL A 361 -7.97 -25.05 -5.76
N LEU A 362 -9.20 -24.55 -5.52
CA LEU A 362 -9.56 -23.88 -4.27
C LEU A 362 -9.33 -24.79 -3.05
N LYS A 363 -9.82 -26.01 -3.11
CA LYS A 363 -9.61 -26.98 -2.03
C LYS A 363 -8.12 -27.28 -1.78
N LYS A 364 -7.31 -27.31 -2.85
CA LYS A 364 -5.85 -27.45 -2.72
C LYS A 364 -5.23 -26.24 -2.03
N ILE A 365 -5.67 -25.01 -2.37
CA ILE A 365 -5.22 -23.76 -1.72
C ILE A 365 -5.53 -23.80 -0.23
N GLU A 366 -6.76 -24.17 0.16
CA GLU A 366 -7.18 -24.24 1.56
C GLU A 366 -6.36 -25.25 2.39
N ASN A 367 -5.84 -26.29 1.76
CA ASN A 367 -4.99 -27.29 2.40
C ASN A 367 -3.49 -26.96 2.32
N THR A 368 -3.10 -25.86 1.66
CA THR A 368 -1.72 -25.44 1.55
C THR A 368 -1.31 -24.66 2.80
N LYS A 369 -0.30 -25.14 3.51
CA LYS A 369 0.26 -24.43 4.66
C LYS A 369 1.18 -23.32 4.16
N CYS A 370 0.84 -22.09 4.50
CA CYS A 370 1.73 -20.94 4.35
C CYS A 370 2.52 -20.82 5.66
N ILE A 371 3.85 -20.80 5.59
CA ILE A 371 4.69 -20.58 6.77
C ILE A 371 4.88 -19.06 6.90
N PHE A 372 3.98 -18.41 7.64
CA PHE A 372 4.31 -17.10 8.21
C PHE A 372 4.94 -17.34 9.59
N SER A 373 5.99 -16.59 9.94
CA SER A 373 6.45 -16.58 11.32
C SER A 373 5.33 -16.02 12.21
N ASN A 374 5.06 -16.68 13.35
CA ASN A 374 4.05 -16.18 14.32
C ASN A 374 4.34 -14.76 14.81
N ASP A 375 5.59 -14.29 14.67
CA ASP A 375 6.07 -12.97 15.11
C ASP A 375 5.51 -11.81 14.26
N ASN A 376 5.05 -12.08 13.04
CA ASN A 376 4.50 -11.07 12.12
C ASN A 376 2.96 -11.06 12.08
N TYR A 377 2.30 -11.85 12.92
CA TYR A 377 0.85 -11.92 12.96
C TYR A 377 0.25 -10.83 13.86
N VAL A 378 -0.55 -9.95 13.27
CA VAL A 378 -1.35 -8.96 14.02
C VAL A 378 -2.75 -9.53 14.24
N ASP A 379 -3.07 -9.89 15.48
CA ASP A 379 -4.44 -10.30 15.85
C ASP A 379 -5.37 -9.07 15.86
N LEU A 380 -6.04 -8.84 14.75
CA LEU A 380 -6.98 -7.73 14.58
C LEU A 380 -8.22 -7.85 15.50
N SER A 381 -8.51 -9.03 16.08
CA SER A 381 -9.60 -9.17 17.04
C SER A 381 -9.36 -8.36 18.32
N LYS A 382 -8.11 -7.96 18.57
CA LYS A 382 -7.72 -7.09 19.70
C LYS A 382 -7.85 -5.60 19.39
N CYS A 383 -8.04 -5.23 18.11
CA CYS A 383 -8.29 -3.85 17.72
C CYS A 383 -9.74 -3.48 18.03
N LYS A 384 -9.97 -2.70 19.09
CA LYS A 384 -11.31 -2.33 19.60
C LYS A 384 -12.20 -1.55 18.61
N ASN A 385 -11.67 -1.10 17.48
CA ASN A 385 -12.39 -0.36 16.42
C ASN A 385 -12.38 -1.07 15.07
N ALA A 386 -12.03 -2.36 15.03
CA ALA A 386 -12.08 -3.10 13.78
C ALA A 386 -13.52 -3.51 13.47
N GLU A 387 -14.27 -2.62 12.81
CA GLU A 387 -15.38 -3.01 11.95
C GLU A 387 -14.88 -3.80 10.71
N LEU A 388 -13.58 -4.00 10.62
CA LEU A 388 -12.87 -4.83 9.66
C LEU A 388 -12.83 -6.25 10.24
N GLY A 389 -13.83 -7.05 9.92
CA GLY A 389 -13.87 -8.48 10.25
C GLY A 389 -12.74 -9.27 9.60
N PRO A 390 -12.59 -10.56 9.93
CA PRO A 390 -11.60 -11.45 9.33
C PRO A 390 -11.64 -11.52 7.80
N GLU A 391 -12.72 -11.07 7.17
CA GLU A 391 -12.92 -10.92 5.73
C GLU A 391 -11.90 -10.01 5.04
N PHE A 392 -11.33 -9.06 5.76
CA PHE A 392 -10.33 -8.14 5.21
C PHE A 392 -8.99 -8.83 4.91
N TYR A 393 -8.67 -9.91 5.61
CA TYR A 393 -7.42 -10.68 5.40
C TYR A 393 -7.41 -11.48 4.11
N LEU A 394 -8.52 -12.13 3.76
CA LEU A 394 -8.63 -12.90 2.52
C LEU A 394 -8.65 -12.02 1.27
N HIS A 395 -9.15 -10.78 1.37
CA HIS A 395 -9.16 -9.83 0.24
C HIS A 395 -7.79 -9.21 -0.06
N TYR A 396 -6.94 -8.99 0.94
CA TYR A 396 -5.64 -8.35 0.74
C TYR A 396 -4.55 -9.31 0.25
N VAL A 397 -4.61 -10.58 0.62
CA VAL A 397 -3.64 -11.61 0.16
C VAL A 397 -3.98 -12.14 -1.24
N LEU A 398 -5.23 -12.01 -1.71
CA LEU A 398 -5.70 -12.52 -3.01
C LEU A 398 -5.82 -11.45 -4.11
N ASN A 399 -5.56 -10.18 -3.84
CA ASN A 399 -5.62 -9.07 -4.82
C ASN A 399 -4.23 -8.53 -5.22
N ILE A 400 -3.15 -9.28 -4.98
CA ILE A 400 -1.82 -8.95 -5.51
C ILE A 400 -1.66 -9.48 -6.92
#